data_4883f50c290741404ad61d09f7733fd6
#
_entry.id   4883f50c290741404ad61d09f7733fd6
#
_cell.length_a   1.000
_cell.length_b   1.000
_cell.length_c   1.000
_cell.angle_alpha   90.00
_cell.angle_beta   90.00
_cell.angle_gamma   90.00
#
_symmetry.space_group_name_H-M   'P 1'
#
loop_
_entity.id
_entity.type
_entity.pdbx_description
1 polymer ?
#
loop_
_entity_poly.entity_id
_entity_poly.type
_entity_poly.pdbx_seq_one_letter_code
_entity_poly.pdbx_strand_id
1 'polypeptide(L)'
;KDARTGARERLDAIEHPLIYAEAARLERKHPETIVIVHDIPLLAEVIDTIPFTFDHIVTVEAPVCIRLDRMIEERGMSLEQAEARIRHQSSEEERRAIADIVIDSTHPIPEMLAQVDEIYVGWLTQNERH
;
A
#
# COMPACT_ATOMS: atom_id res chain seq x y z
N LYS A 1 -18.61 12.63 19.54
CA LYS A 1 -18.14 11.53 18.65
C LYS A 1 -19.27 11.22 17.67
N ASP A 2 -18.98 11.33 16.40
CA ASP A 2 -19.94 11.06 15.34
C ASP A 2 -20.28 9.56 15.33
N ALA A 3 -21.59 9.25 15.28
CA ALA A 3 -22.08 7.86 15.23
C ALA A 3 -21.52 7.09 14.00
N ARG A 4 -21.20 7.79 12.92
CA ARG A 4 -20.59 7.22 11.71
C ARG A 4 -19.17 6.68 11.96
N THR A 5 -18.37 7.40 12.74
CA THR A 5 -17.01 6.99 13.09
C THR A 5 -17.02 5.70 13.91
N GLY A 6 -17.91 5.61 14.90
CA GLY A 6 -18.02 4.40 15.70
C GLY A 6 -18.52 3.18 14.93
N ALA A 7 -19.41 3.37 13.94
CA ALA A 7 -19.88 2.29 13.07
C ALA A 7 -18.76 1.78 12.17
N ARG A 8 -17.94 2.66 11.60
CA ARG A 8 -16.79 2.30 10.76
C ARG A 8 -15.73 1.54 11.56
N GLU A 9 -15.39 2.03 12.76
CA GLU A 9 -14.44 1.36 13.64
C GLU A 9 -14.89 -0.06 14.00
N ARG A 10 -16.19 -0.27 14.25
CA ARG A 10 -16.73 -1.60 14.53
C ARG A 10 -16.69 -2.52 13.32
N LEU A 11 -16.99 -1.99 12.14
CA LEU A 11 -16.90 -2.75 10.90
C LEU A 11 -15.45 -3.18 10.63
N ASP A 12 -14.52 -2.25 10.75
CA ASP A 12 -13.09 -2.52 10.58
C ASP A 12 -12.59 -3.59 11.56
N ALA A 13 -13.03 -3.55 12.82
CA ALA A 13 -12.67 -4.54 13.82
C ALA A 13 -13.16 -5.96 13.47
N ILE A 14 -14.23 -6.08 12.69
CA ILE A 14 -14.75 -7.36 12.20
C ILE A 14 -14.05 -7.79 10.90
N GLU A 15 -13.89 -6.86 9.95
CA GLU A 15 -13.35 -7.15 8.62
C GLU A 15 -11.84 -7.41 8.61
N HIS A 16 -11.04 -6.62 9.32
CA HIS A 16 -9.59 -6.71 9.26
C HIS A 16 -9.05 -8.10 9.66
N PRO A 17 -9.48 -8.70 10.78
CA PRO A 17 -9.04 -10.06 11.09
C PRO A 17 -9.43 -11.11 10.05
N LEU A 18 -10.61 -10.96 9.44
CA LEU A 18 -11.08 -11.87 8.39
C LEU A 18 -10.26 -11.72 7.11
N ILE A 19 -9.94 -10.50 6.72
CA ILE A 19 -9.09 -10.21 5.56
C ILE A 19 -7.69 -10.80 5.76
N TYR A 20 -7.09 -10.62 6.92
CA TYR A 20 -5.76 -11.15 7.23
C TYR A 20 -5.74 -12.68 7.29
N ALA A 21 -6.78 -13.29 7.84
CA ALA A 21 -6.92 -14.76 7.85
C ALA A 21 -7.04 -15.31 6.43
N GLU A 22 -7.79 -14.65 5.56
CA GLU A 22 -7.94 -15.05 4.16
C GLU A 22 -6.64 -14.89 3.38
N ALA A 23 -5.90 -13.80 3.59
CA ALA A 23 -4.60 -13.59 2.98
C ALA A 23 -3.62 -14.69 3.38
N ALA A 24 -3.56 -15.04 4.66
CA ALA A 24 -2.72 -16.13 5.15
C ALA A 24 -3.13 -17.49 4.58
N ARG A 25 -4.44 -17.73 4.43
CA ARG A 25 -4.97 -18.96 3.82
C ARG A 25 -4.54 -19.09 2.36
N LEU A 26 -4.65 -18.01 1.58
CA LEU A 26 -4.24 -17.98 0.17
C LEU A 26 -2.75 -18.24 0.03
N GLU A 27 -1.95 -17.64 0.89
CA GLU A 27 -0.50 -17.85 0.91
C GLU A 27 -0.17 -19.33 1.16
N ARG A 28 -0.83 -19.99 2.11
CA ARG A 28 -0.64 -21.41 2.40
C ARG A 28 -1.04 -22.32 1.24
N LYS A 29 -2.01 -21.90 0.41
CA LYS A 29 -2.43 -22.64 -0.77
C LYS A 29 -1.40 -22.66 -1.90
N HIS A 30 -0.48 -21.72 -1.87
CA HIS A 30 0.51 -21.52 -2.93
C HIS A 30 1.94 -21.60 -2.38
N PRO A 31 2.34 -22.72 -1.74
CA PRO A 31 3.66 -22.81 -1.10
C PRO A 31 4.82 -22.80 -2.10
N GLU A 32 4.56 -23.05 -3.37
CA GLU A 32 5.58 -23.06 -4.44
C GLU A 32 5.73 -21.70 -5.10
N THR A 33 4.92 -20.71 -4.73
CA THR A 33 5.00 -19.37 -5.30
C THR A 33 6.21 -18.63 -4.76
N ILE A 34 7.06 -18.15 -5.67
CA ILE A 34 8.33 -17.48 -5.34
C ILE A 34 8.07 -16.07 -4.80
N VAL A 35 7.11 -15.35 -5.38
CA VAL A 35 6.75 -13.99 -4.98
C VAL A 35 5.27 -13.89 -4.74
N ILE A 36 4.90 -13.40 -3.55
CA ILE A 36 3.52 -13.11 -3.19
C ILE A 36 3.43 -11.61 -2.90
N VAL A 37 2.51 -10.94 -3.57
CA VAL A 37 2.28 -9.51 -3.40
C VAL A 37 0.98 -9.29 -2.63
N HIS A 38 1.07 -8.58 -1.51
CA HIS A 38 -0.08 -8.10 -0.77
C HIS A 38 -0.29 -6.63 -1.09
N ASP A 39 -1.38 -6.30 -1.75
CA ASP A 39 -1.77 -4.91 -2.00
C ASP A 39 -2.61 -4.43 -0.83
N ILE A 40 -1.99 -3.65 0.06
CA ILE A 40 -2.62 -3.19 1.30
C ILE A 40 -2.71 -1.67 1.27
N PRO A 41 -3.89 -1.12 1.05
CA PRO A 41 -4.10 0.32 1.21
C PRO A 41 -3.84 0.73 2.66
N LEU A 42 -3.20 1.89 2.85
CA LEU A 42 -2.95 2.46 4.18
C LEU A 42 -2.09 1.56 5.08
N LEU A 43 -1.13 0.85 4.49
CA LEU A 43 -0.26 -0.08 5.25
C LEU A 43 0.45 0.59 6.43
N ALA A 44 0.97 1.82 6.23
CA ALA A 44 1.68 2.54 7.29
C ALA A 44 0.83 2.79 8.53
N GLU A 45 -0.49 2.83 8.38
CA GLU A 45 -1.44 3.06 9.47
C GLU A 45 -1.77 1.78 10.24
N VAL A 46 -1.63 0.62 9.62
CA VAL A 46 -2.06 -0.66 10.19
C VAL A 46 -0.94 -1.69 10.36
N ILE A 47 0.28 -1.34 9.99
CA ILE A 47 1.40 -2.31 9.96
C ILE A 47 1.63 -3.03 11.28
N ASP A 48 1.46 -2.33 12.39
CA ASP A 48 1.65 -2.90 13.73
C ASP A 48 0.54 -3.87 14.14
N THR A 49 -0.58 -3.87 13.42
CA THR A 49 -1.74 -4.73 13.69
C THR A 49 -1.82 -5.95 12.78
N ILE A 50 -1.01 -5.99 11.73
CA ILE A 50 -1.02 -7.09 10.76
C ILE A 50 -0.29 -8.30 11.34
N PRO A 51 -0.90 -9.50 11.32
CA PRO A 51 -0.35 -10.69 11.99
C PRO A 51 0.73 -11.43 11.18
N PHE A 52 1.26 -10.84 10.13
CA PHE A 52 2.33 -11.43 9.33
C PHE A 52 3.38 -10.39 8.95
N THR A 53 4.56 -10.86 8.58
CA THR A 53 5.68 -10.02 8.20
C THR A 53 5.89 -10.02 6.69
N PHE A 54 6.57 -8.97 6.19
CA PHE A 54 6.90 -8.83 4.79
C PHE A 54 8.42 -8.90 4.61
N ASP A 55 8.88 -9.57 3.58
CA ASP A 55 10.30 -9.56 3.19
C ASP A 55 10.68 -8.20 2.61
N HIS A 56 9.77 -7.60 1.86
CA HIS A 56 9.96 -6.29 1.24
C HIS A 56 8.67 -5.48 1.31
N ILE A 57 8.80 -4.19 1.59
CA ILE A 57 7.70 -3.24 1.54
C ILE A 57 8.01 -2.19 0.49
N VAL A 58 7.11 -2.04 -0.46
CA VAL A 58 7.21 -1.05 -1.55
C VAL A 58 6.13 -0.02 -1.37
N THR A 59 6.50 1.26 -1.38
CA THR A 59 5.53 2.36 -1.43
C THR A 59 5.63 3.09 -2.77
N VAL A 60 4.48 3.59 -3.23
CA VAL A 60 4.38 4.39 -4.45
C VAL A 60 4.06 5.81 -4.05
N GLU A 61 4.94 6.75 -4.38
CA GLU A 61 4.84 8.12 -3.91
C GLU A 61 4.71 9.13 -5.06
N ALA A 62 4.06 10.24 -4.77
CA ALA A 62 3.99 11.40 -5.64
C ALA A 62 3.89 12.67 -4.78
N PRO A 63 4.39 13.83 -5.26
CA PRO A 63 4.20 15.10 -4.56
C PRO A 63 2.72 15.40 -4.30
N VAL A 64 2.43 16.11 -3.22
CA VAL A 64 1.06 16.45 -2.81
C VAL A 64 0.31 17.17 -3.95
N CYS A 65 0.96 18.09 -4.64
CA CYS A 65 0.32 18.82 -5.75
C CYS A 65 -0.15 17.88 -6.88
N ILE A 66 0.65 16.88 -7.22
CA ILE A 66 0.30 15.87 -8.23
C ILE A 66 -0.85 14.99 -7.74
N ARG A 67 -0.83 14.59 -6.48
CA ARG A 67 -1.88 13.78 -5.87
C ARG A 67 -3.21 14.54 -5.83
N LEU A 68 -3.19 15.82 -5.47
CA LEU A 68 -4.35 16.69 -5.50
C LEU A 68 -4.94 16.78 -6.91
N ASP A 69 -4.11 17.06 -7.92
CA ASP A 69 -4.55 17.14 -9.31
C ASP A 69 -5.21 15.85 -9.78
N ARG A 70 -4.64 14.71 -9.46
CA ARG A 70 -5.21 13.40 -9.82
C ARG A 70 -6.56 13.16 -9.16
N MET A 71 -6.71 13.52 -7.90
CA MET A 71 -7.98 13.37 -7.19
C MET A 71 -9.07 14.26 -7.78
N ILE A 72 -8.72 15.47 -8.16
CA ILE A 72 -9.67 16.43 -8.74
C ILE A 72 -10.02 16.05 -10.18
N GLU A 73 -9.02 15.79 -11.04
CA GLU A 73 -9.23 15.54 -12.46
C GLU A 73 -9.75 14.14 -12.76
N GLU A 74 -9.21 13.13 -12.10
CA GLU A 74 -9.54 11.73 -12.40
C GLU A 74 -10.72 11.20 -11.59
N ARG A 75 -10.92 11.68 -10.37
CA ARG A 75 -11.98 11.20 -9.46
C ARG A 75 -13.10 12.20 -9.24
N GLY A 76 -13.02 13.40 -9.84
CA GLY A 76 -14.06 14.42 -9.72
C GLY A 76 -14.23 14.98 -8.31
N MET A 77 -13.22 14.89 -7.45
CA MET A 77 -13.28 15.44 -6.11
C MET A 77 -13.12 16.96 -6.14
N SER A 78 -13.72 17.65 -5.17
CA SER A 78 -13.43 19.07 -4.95
C SER A 78 -12.04 19.22 -4.33
N LEU A 79 -11.44 20.40 -4.45
CA LEU A 79 -10.16 20.70 -3.80
C LEU A 79 -10.23 20.46 -2.29
N GLU A 80 -11.30 20.90 -1.66
CA GLU A 80 -11.51 20.72 -0.22
C GLU A 80 -11.57 19.25 0.19
N GLN A 81 -12.29 18.43 -0.58
CA GLN A 81 -12.36 16.97 -0.35
C GLN A 81 -11.01 16.30 -0.52
N ALA A 82 -10.27 16.67 -1.57
CA ALA A 82 -8.95 16.13 -1.85
C ALA A 82 -7.94 16.49 -0.75
N GLU A 83 -7.91 17.74 -0.31
CA GLU A 83 -7.06 18.18 0.80
C GLU A 83 -7.39 17.47 2.10
N ALA A 84 -8.67 17.30 2.42
CA ALA A 84 -9.12 16.57 3.60
C ALA A 84 -8.65 15.12 3.56
N ARG A 85 -8.72 14.48 2.41
CA ARG A 85 -8.27 13.09 2.24
C ARG A 85 -6.78 12.94 2.48
N ILE A 86 -5.97 13.87 1.97
CA ILE A 86 -4.52 13.87 2.19
C ILE A 86 -4.19 14.07 3.67
N ARG A 87 -4.86 14.98 4.35
CA ARG A 87 -4.65 15.21 5.79
C ARG A 87 -4.94 13.99 6.66
N HIS A 88 -5.87 13.13 6.25
CA HIS A 88 -6.26 11.94 7.00
C HIS A 88 -5.44 10.69 6.68
N GLN A 89 -4.57 10.76 5.66
CA GLN A 89 -3.65 9.68 5.34
C GLN A 89 -2.36 9.82 6.15
N SER A 90 -1.62 8.72 6.27
CA SER A 90 -0.24 8.77 6.79
C SER A 90 0.61 9.73 5.97
N SER A 91 1.59 10.36 6.60
CA SER A 91 2.52 11.25 5.92
C SER A 91 3.47 10.47 5.01
N GLU A 92 4.08 11.16 4.05
CA GLU A 92 5.13 10.57 3.21
C GLU A 92 6.29 10.05 4.08
N GLU A 93 6.66 10.80 5.11
CA GLU A 93 7.70 10.39 6.06
C GLU A 93 7.36 9.07 6.75
N GLU A 94 6.14 8.90 7.23
CA GLU A 94 5.68 7.66 7.85
C GLU A 94 5.70 6.49 6.87
N ARG A 95 5.26 6.70 5.63
CA ARG A 95 5.28 5.67 4.60
C ARG A 95 6.70 5.28 4.20
N ARG A 96 7.59 6.25 4.04
CA ARG A 96 9.00 5.99 3.72
C ARG A 96 9.72 5.27 4.85
N ALA A 97 9.35 5.54 6.09
CA ALA A 97 9.97 4.90 7.25
C ALA A 97 9.79 3.37 7.28
N ILE A 98 8.68 2.86 6.75
CA ILE A 98 8.42 1.41 6.68
C ILE A 98 8.81 0.78 5.34
N ALA A 99 9.11 1.58 4.32
CA ALA A 99 9.37 1.10 2.97
C ALA A 99 10.85 0.73 2.77
N ASP A 100 11.06 -0.39 2.11
CA ASP A 100 12.40 -0.80 1.61
C ASP A 100 12.68 -0.15 0.26
N ILE A 101 11.63 0.06 -0.53
CA ILE A 101 11.71 0.60 -1.89
C ILE A 101 10.62 1.64 -2.07
N VAL A 102 10.99 2.77 -2.68
CA VAL A 102 10.06 3.84 -3.02
C VAL A 102 10.02 4.01 -4.53
N ILE A 103 8.82 3.91 -5.10
CA ILE A 103 8.59 4.13 -6.53
C ILE A 103 7.98 5.52 -6.71
N ASP A 104 8.61 6.33 -7.54
CA ASP A 104 8.10 7.65 -7.92
C ASP A 104 7.07 7.49 -9.04
N SER A 105 5.81 7.82 -8.75
CA SER A 105 4.72 7.69 -9.69
C SER A 105 4.55 8.90 -10.62
N THR A 106 5.46 9.85 -10.61
CA THR A 106 5.47 10.98 -11.53
C THR A 106 6.10 10.64 -12.88
N HIS A 107 6.83 9.53 -12.96
CA HIS A 107 7.41 9.05 -14.20
C HIS A 107 6.36 8.42 -15.12
N PRO A 108 6.60 8.38 -16.44
CA PRO A 108 5.73 7.66 -17.35
C PRO A 108 5.59 6.18 -16.99
N ILE A 109 4.42 5.62 -17.25
CA ILE A 109 4.11 4.21 -16.90
C ILE A 109 5.17 3.23 -17.42
N PRO A 110 5.69 3.33 -18.68
CA PRO A 110 6.73 2.41 -19.14
C PRO A 110 8.00 2.43 -18.28
N GLU A 111 8.40 3.61 -17.77
CA GLU A 111 9.56 3.73 -16.89
C GLU A 111 9.30 3.10 -15.52
N MET A 112 8.10 3.28 -14.98
CA MET A 112 7.68 2.66 -13.73
C MET A 112 7.68 1.13 -13.86
N LEU A 113 7.15 0.61 -14.96
CA LEU A 113 7.13 -0.84 -15.21
C LEU A 113 8.54 -1.40 -15.33
N ALA A 114 9.46 -0.68 -15.99
CA ALA A 114 10.86 -1.08 -16.09
C ALA A 114 11.52 -1.14 -14.71
N GLN A 115 11.23 -0.18 -13.83
CA GLN A 115 11.72 -0.18 -12.45
C GLN A 115 11.19 -1.38 -11.67
N VAL A 116 9.92 -1.70 -11.80
CA VAL A 116 9.30 -2.86 -11.15
C VAL A 116 9.96 -4.16 -11.65
N ASP A 117 10.21 -4.28 -12.94
CA ASP A 117 10.89 -5.45 -13.51
C ASP A 117 12.31 -5.63 -12.95
N GLU A 118 13.08 -4.55 -12.81
CA GLU A 118 14.41 -4.60 -12.20
C GLU A 118 14.35 -5.06 -10.74
N ILE A 119 13.39 -4.56 -9.97
CA ILE A 119 13.19 -4.95 -8.58
C ILE A 119 12.86 -6.44 -8.50
N TYR A 120 11.94 -6.91 -9.34
CA TYR A 120 11.52 -8.30 -9.37
C TYR A 120 12.67 -9.24 -9.73
N VAL A 121 13.44 -8.91 -10.75
CA VAL A 121 14.62 -9.68 -11.15
C VAL A 121 15.66 -9.72 -10.03
N GLY A 122 15.85 -8.60 -9.33
CA GLY A 122 16.76 -8.54 -8.18
C GLY A 122 16.34 -9.49 -7.07
N TRP A 123 15.06 -9.58 -6.75
CA TRP A 123 14.54 -10.51 -5.75
C TRP A 123 14.71 -11.97 -6.17
N LEU A 124 14.44 -12.31 -7.42
CA LEU A 124 14.65 -13.65 -7.95
C LEU A 124 16.13 -14.08 -7.84
N THR A 125 17.04 -13.19 -8.17
CA THR A 125 18.48 -13.43 -8.08
C THR A 125 18.92 -13.66 -6.63
N GLN A 126 18.39 -12.93 -5.67
CA GLN A 126 18.66 -13.13 -4.24
C GLN A 126 18.18 -14.51 -3.77
N ASN A 127 17.02 -14.95 -4.21
CA ASN A 127 16.48 -16.26 -3.86
C ASN A 127 17.32 -17.41 -4.41
N GLU A 128 17.90 -17.25 -5.58
CA GLU A 128 18.78 -18.27 -6.18
C GLU A 128 20.11 -18.46 -5.42
N ARG A 129 20.53 -17.47 -4.62
CA ARG A 129 21.76 -17.52 -3.84
C ARG A 129 21.59 -18.19 -2.47
N HIS A 130 20.38 -18.47 -2.11
CA HIS A 130 20.03 -19.18 -0.87
C HIS A 130 19.56 -20.59 -1.18
#